data_1cff17442f0cead151ba579e84637f14
#
_entry.id   1cff17442f0cead151ba579e84637f14
#
_cell.length_a   1.000
_cell.length_b   1.000
_cell.length_c   1.000
_cell.angle_alpha   90.00
_cell.angle_beta   90.00
_cell.angle_gamma   90.00
#
_symmetry.space_group_name_H-M   'P 1'
#
loop_
_entity.id
_entity.type
_entity.pdbx_description
1 polymer ?
#
loop_
_entity_poly.entity_id
_entity_poly.type
_entity_poly.pdbx_seq_one_letter_code
_entity_poly.pdbx_strand_id
1 'polypeptide(L)'
;MLVCLISGGHCLLESVPGLAKTLSVETMAKAVGGTFSRIQFTPDLLPSDITGTRIYRASSETFDVELGPVFANFLLADEINRAPAKVQSALLEVMGEHQVSLGGKTHILPDPFLVLATQNPIESEGVYPLPEA
;
A
#
# COMPACT_ATOMS: atom_id res chain seq x y z
N MET A 1 -11.36 -8.43 -8.86
CA MET A 1 -11.38 -7.17 -8.11
C MET A 1 -12.68 -6.95 -7.33
N LEU A 2 -13.83 -7.02 -7.97
CA LEU A 2 -15.13 -6.88 -7.29
C LEU A 2 -15.36 -7.94 -6.21
N VAL A 3 -14.92 -9.17 -6.47
CA VAL A 3 -15.04 -10.26 -5.49
C VAL A 3 -14.24 -9.93 -4.22
N CYS A 4 -13.04 -9.37 -4.36
CA CYS A 4 -12.22 -8.95 -3.23
C CYS A 4 -12.89 -7.83 -2.43
N LEU A 5 -13.51 -6.87 -3.10
CA LEU A 5 -14.21 -5.78 -2.45
C LEU A 5 -15.39 -6.30 -1.62
N ILE A 6 -16.19 -7.20 -2.19
CA ILE A 6 -17.37 -7.77 -1.53
C ILE A 6 -16.96 -8.66 -0.35
N SER A 7 -15.91 -9.45 -0.50
CA SER A 7 -15.44 -10.37 0.54
C SER A 7 -14.53 -9.72 1.59
N GLY A 8 -14.12 -8.46 1.39
CA GLY A 8 -13.19 -7.77 2.27
C GLY A 8 -11.75 -8.25 2.13
N GLY A 9 -11.41 -8.95 1.05
CA GLY A 9 -10.07 -9.45 0.79
C GLY A 9 -9.24 -8.52 -0.08
N HIS A 10 -8.04 -9.00 -0.41
CA HIS A 10 -7.10 -8.27 -1.27
C HIS A 10 -6.79 -9.09 -2.52
N CYS A 11 -6.20 -8.45 -3.52
CA CYS A 11 -5.86 -9.11 -4.78
C CYS A 11 -4.37 -9.02 -5.07
N LEU A 12 -3.81 -10.12 -5.57
CA LEU A 12 -2.45 -10.13 -6.11
C LEU A 12 -2.53 -10.57 -7.57
N LEU A 13 -1.98 -9.76 -8.47
CA LEU A 13 -1.92 -10.06 -9.89
C LEU A 13 -0.47 -10.20 -10.34
N GLU A 14 -0.17 -11.31 -10.99
CA GLU A 14 1.12 -11.51 -11.63
C GLU A 14 0.97 -11.20 -13.12
N SER A 15 1.53 -10.09 -13.55
CA SER A 15 1.43 -9.69 -14.96
C SER A 15 2.41 -8.58 -15.29
N VAL A 16 2.56 -8.35 -16.59
CA VAL A 16 3.35 -7.22 -17.09
C VAL A 16 2.67 -5.91 -16.67
N PRO A 17 3.43 -4.91 -16.17
CA PRO A 17 2.85 -3.62 -15.79
C PRO A 17 2.09 -2.97 -16.94
N GLY A 18 0.93 -2.41 -16.64
CA GLY A 18 0.10 -1.78 -17.65
C GLY A 18 -0.85 -0.74 -17.09
N LEU A 19 -1.13 0.27 -17.90
CA LEU A 19 -2.00 1.39 -17.54
C LEU A 19 -3.43 0.95 -17.20
N ALA A 20 -3.90 -0.13 -17.82
CA ALA A 20 -5.24 -0.65 -17.61
C ALA A 20 -5.53 -1.03 -16.16
N LYS A 21 -4.53 -1.51 -15.43
CA LYS A 21 -4.67 -1.87 -14.00
C LYS A 21 -4.94 -0.64 -13.15
N THR A 22 -4.16 0.41 -13.36
CA THR A 22 -4.33 1.69 -12.65
C THR A 22 -5.72 2.26 -12.91
N LEU A 23 -6.13 2.29 -14.17
CA LEU A 23 -7.46 2.78 -14.54
C LEU A 23 -8.58 1.97 -13.91
N SER A 24 -8.43 0.65 -13.83
CA SER A 24 -9.45 -0.21 -13.23
C SER A 24 -9.65 0.08 -11.74
N VAL A 25 -8.56 0.21 -10.99
CA VAL A 25 -8.63 0.49 -9.55
C VAL A 25 -9.16 1.90 -9.31
N GLU A 26 -8.67 2.88 -10.07
CA GLU A 26 -9.11 4.27 -9.94
C GLU A 26 -10.58 4.43 -10.27
N THR A 27 -11.06 3.77 -11.31
CA THR A 27 -12.47 3.77 -11.70
C THR A 27 -13.34 3.14 -10.62
N MET A 28 -12.90 2.03 -10.04
CA MET A 28 -13.61 1.38 -8.93
C MET A 28 -13.70 2.31 -7.72
N ALA A 29 -12.61 2.99 -7.37
CA ALA A 29 -12.59 3.93 -6.26
C ALA A 29 -13.61 5.06 -6.48
N LYS A 30 -13.66 5.62 -7.67
CA LYS A 30 -14.62 6.66 -8.03
C LYS A 30 -16.06 6.15 -7.98
N ALA A 31 -16.30 4.93 -8.45
CA ALA A 31 -17.63 4.34 -8.50
C ALA A 31 -18.24 4.16 -7.11
N VAL A 32 -17.41 3.84 -6.10
CA VAL A 32 -17.88 3.64 -4.72
C VAL A 32 -17.68 4.86 -3.84
N GLY A 33 -17.18 5.97 -4.40
CA GLY A 33 -16.95 7.20 -3.64
C GLY A 33 -15.78 7.14 -2.68
N GLY A 34 -14.84 6.23 -2.91
CA GLY A 34 -13.66 6.05 -2.06
C GLY A 34 -12.44 6.80 -2.54
N THR A 35 -11.43 6.85 -1.68
CA THR A 35 -10.13 7.44 -2.00
C THR A 35 -9.23 6.41 -2.67
N PHE A 36 -8.33 6.89 -3.52
CA PHE A 36 -7.39 6.05 -4.27
C PHE A 36 -5.96 6.52 -4.04
N SER A 37 -5.05 5.56 -3.92
CA SER A 37 -3.62 5.84 -3.82
C SER A 37 -2.83 4.79 -4.60
N ARG A 38 -1.66 5.16 -5.07
CA ARG A 38 -0.76 4.26 -5.80
C ARG A 38 0.64 4.33 -5.22
N ILE A 39 1.26 3.18 -5.05
CA ILE A 39 2.67 3.09 -4.66
C ILE A 39 3.40 2.27 -5.72
N GLN A 40 4.46 2.85 -6.29
CA GLN A 40 5.40 2.13 -7.14
C GLN A 40 6.50 1.58 -6.23
N PHE A 41 6.60 0.27 -6.10
CA PHE A 41 7.60 -0.36 -5.24
C PHE A 41 8.95 -0.38 -5.94
N THR A 42 9.99 -0.01 -5.19
CA THR A 42 11.38 0.05 -5.68
C THR A 42 12.33 -0.51 -4.62
N PRO A 43 13.58 -0.87 -4.99
CA PRO A 43 14.58 -1.33 -4.01
C PRO A 43 14.94 -0.29 -2.94
N ASP A 44 14.72 0.99 -3.22
CA ASP A 44 15.06 2.09 -2.30
C ASP A 44 13.93 2.48 -1.36
N LEU A 45 12.75 1.88 -1.51
CA LEU A 45 11.59 2.22 -0.72
C LEU A 45 11.79 1.82 0.74
N LEU A 46 11.32 2.67 1.66
CA LEU A 46 11.37 2.41 3.10
C LEU A 46 9.96 2.11 3.64
N PRO A 47 9.83 1.37 4.74
CA PRO A 47 8.53 1.12 5.36
C PRO A 47 7.75 2.40 5.67
N SER A 48 8.44 3.46 6.08
CA SER A 48 7.82 4.76 6.36
C SER A 48 7.24 5.45 5.11
N ASP A 49 7.73 5.09 3.92
CA ASP A 49 7.18 5.60 2.66
C ASP A 49 5.77 5.04 2.42
N ILE A 50 5.42 3.95 3.06
CA ILE A 50 4.12 3.31 2.95
C ILE A 50 3.18 3.76 4.06
N THR A 51 3.63 3.68 5.31
CA THR A 51 2.79 3.88 6.48
C THR A 51 2.68 5.33 6.92
N GLY A 52 3.69 6.12 6.64
CA GLY A 52 3.76 7.49 7.08
C GLY A 52 4.90 7.71 8.06
N THR A 53 5.06 8.94 8.49
CA THR A 53 6.18 9.34 9.32
C THR A 53 5.78 10.40 10.34
N ARG A 54 6.59 10.51 11.38
CA ARG A 54 6.45 11.53 12.40
C ARG A 54 7.44 12.65 12.09
N ILE A 55 6.94 13.87 12.01
CA ILE A 55 7.73 15.05 11.67
C ILE A 55 7.83 15.97 12.86
N TYR A 56 9.06 16.41 13.18
CA TYR A 56 9.29 17.42 14.20
C TYR A 56 9.16 18.81 13.57
N ARG A 57 8.32 19.66 14.19
CA ARG A 57 8.16 21.04 13.78
C ARG A 57 8.85 21.95 14.80
N ALA A 58 10.00 22.49 14.41
CA ALA A 58 10.82 23.33 15.27
C ALA A 58 10.12 24.63 15.68
N SER A 59 9.28 25.19 14.80
CA SER A 59 8.58 26.45 15.05
C SER A 59 7.57 26.38 16.19
N SER A 60 6.96 25.21 16.41
CA SER A 60 5.98 24.98 17.47
C SER A 60 6.45 24.01 18.53
N GLU A 61 7.66 23.48 18.38
CA GLU A 61 8.25 22.44 19.25
C GLU A 61 7.33 21.23 19.44
N THR A 62 6.62 20.86 18.38
CA THR A 62 5.67 19.74 18.38
C THR A 62 6.04 18.71 17.34
N PHE A 63 5.52 17.49 17.52
CA PHE A 63 5.60 16.44 16.52
C PHE A 63 4.27 16.31 15.81
N ASP A 64 4.32 16.33 14.49
CA ASP A 64 3.16 16.05 13.64
C ASP A 64 3.34 14.66 13.00
N VAL A 65 2.22 14.07 12.60
CA VAL A 65 2.22 12.80 11.87
C VAL A 65 1.78 13.09 10.44
N GLU A 66 2.58 12.64 9.48
CA GLU A 66 2.22 12.64 8.08
C GLU A 66 1.83 11.23 7.70
N LEU A 67 0.55 11.04 7.39
CA LEU A 67 0.02 9.73 7.01
C LEU A 67 0.51 9.33 5.63
N GLY A 68 0.90 8.08 5.47
CA GLY A 68 1.39 7.56 4.21
C GLY A 68 0.27 7.16 3.24
N PRO A 69 0.64 6.71 2.03
CA PRO A 69 -0.34 6.36 1.00
C PRO A 69 -1.23 5.17 1.33
N VAL A 70 -0.93 4.37 2.35
CA VAL A 70 -1.84 3.28 2.76
C VAL A 70 -3.17 3.81 3.32
N PHE A 71 -3.21 5.08 3.73
CA PHE A 71 -4.43 5.68 4.26
C PHE A 71 -5.36 6.11 3.13
N ALA A 72 -5.84 5.11 2.39
CA ALA A 72 -6.80 5.26 1.31
C ALA A 72 -7.70 4.02 1.32
N ASN A 73 -8.87 4.14 0.70
CA ASN A 73 -9.78 2.99 0.56
C ASN A 73 -9.23 1.97 -0.44
N PHE A 74 -8.63 2.46 -1.52
CA PHE A 74 -8.10 1.61 -2.58
C PHE A 74 -6.63 1.94 -2.81
N LEU A 75 -5.78 0.94 -2.65
CA LEU A 75 -4.35 1.06 -2.84
C LEU A 75 -3.89 0.15 -3.97
N LEU A 76 -3.28 0.75 -4.99
CA LEU A 76 -2.57 -0.01 -6.02
C LEU A 76 -1.10 -0.10 -5.61
N ALA A 77 -0.68 -1.30 -5.22
CA ALA A 77 0.70 -1.60 -4.87
C ALA A 77 1.39 -2.22 -6.09
N ASP A 78 2.06 -1.38 -6.87
CA ASP A 78 2.61 -1.79 -8.16
C ASP A 78 4.01 -2.37 -8.01
N GLU A 79 4.23 -3.55 -8.58
CA GLU A 79 5.51 -4.27 -8.58
C GLU A 79 6.05 -4.51 -7.16
N ILE A 80 5.25 -5.06 -6.27
CA ILE A 80 5.59 -5.20 -4.85
C ILE A 80 6.84 -6.04 -4.60
N ASN A 81 7.15 -6.99 -5.49
CA ASN A 81 8.33 -7.84 -5.36
C ASN A 81 9.65 -7.15 -5.71
N ARG A 82 9.62 -5.88 -6.12
CA ARG A 82 10.82 -5.07 -6.32
C ARG A 82 11.32 -4.43 -5.03
N ALA A 83 10.49 -4.34 -4.01
CA ALA A 83 10.87 -3.75 -2.74
C ALA A 83 11.56 -4.76 -1.82
N PRO A 84 12.40 -4.31 -0.88
CA PRO A 84 12.98 -5.19 0.13
C PRO A 84 11.92 -5.88 0.99
N ALA A 85 12.29 -6.99 1.59
CA ALA A 85 11.40 -7.79 2.44
C ALA A 85 10.77 -6.97 3.59
N LYS A 86 11.51 -6.04 4.16
CA LYS A 86 11.01 -5.12 5.20
C LYS A 86 9.78 -4.34 4.77
N VAL A 87 9.81 -3.83 3.54
CA VAL A 87 8.74 -3.02 2.97
C VAL A 87 7.53 -3.90 2.67
N GLN A 88 7.76 -5.06 2.09
CA GLN A 88 6.70 -6.03 1.83
C GLN A 88 6.01 -6.47 3.12
N SER A 89 6.80 -6.74 4.17
CA SER A 89 6.28 -7.13 5.47
C SER A 89 5.45 -6.01 6.11
N ALA A 90 5.89 -4.76 5.96
CA ALA A 90 5.13 -3.61 6.47
C ALA A 90 3.76 -3.52 5.79
N LEU A 91 3.70 -3.71 4.48
CA LEU A 91 2.42 -3.71 3.76
C LEU A 91 1.52 -4.86 4.21
N LEU A 92 2.07 -6.07 4.35
CA LEU A 92 1.31 -7.23 4.80
C LEU A 92 0.74 -7.03 6.20
N GLU A 93 1.51 -6.43 7.09
CA GLU A 93 1.04 -6.10 8.45
C GLU A 93 -0.14 -5.12 8.39
N VAL A 94 -0.04 -4.08 7.58
CA VAL A 94 -1.13 -3.11 7.38
C VAL A 94 -2.38 -3.79 6.85
N MET A 95 -2.22 -4.69 5.89
CA MET A 95 -3.34 -5.45 5.32
C MET A 95 -4.02 -6.36 6.35
N GLY A 96 -3.25 -6.93 7.26
CA GLY A 96 -3.78 -7.79 8.32
C GLY A 96 -4.39 -7.03 9.48
N GLU A 97 -3.74 -5.96 9.92
CA GLU A 97 -4.13 -5.21 11.12
C GLU A 97 -5.18 -4.12 10.85
N HIS A 98 -5.28 -3.61 9.64
CA HIS A 98 -6.13 -2.48 9.23
C HIS A 98 -5.88 -1.22 10.06
N GLN A 99 -4.67 -1.09 10.60
CA GLN A 99 -4.26 0.06 11.39
C GLN A 99 -2.74 0.20 11.37
N VAL A 100 -2.26 1.39 11.69
CA VAL A 100 -0.83 1.70 11.75
C VAL A 100 -0.54 2.48 13.03
N SER A 101 0.53 2.11 13.73
CA SER A 101 1.01 2.86 14.89
C SER A 101 2.13 3.81 14.49
N LEU A 102 1.91 5.10 14.69
CA LEU A 102 2.89 6.15 14.40
C LEU A 102 3.02 7.08 15.62
N GLY A 103 4.24 7.27 16.08
CA GLY A 103 4.50 8.16 17.21
C GLY A 103 3.78 7.77 18.49
N GLY A 104 3.58 6.48 18.73
CA GLY A 104 2.88 5.97 19.92
C GLY A 104 1.35 6.04 19.83
N LYS A 105 0.82 6.47 18.69
CA LYS A 105 -0.62 6.60 18.46
C LYS A 105 -1.07 5.68 17.34
N THR A 106 -2.18 4.97 17.54
CA THR A 106 -2.76 4.09 16.53
C THR A 106 -3.69 4.85 15.60
N HIS A 107 -3.46 4.70 14.31
CA HIS A 107 -4.30 5.28 13.25
C HIS A 107 -5.02 4.17 12.51
N ILE A 108 -6.34 4.22 12.49
CA ILE A 108 -7.17 3.22 11.82
C ILE A 108 -7.28 3.58 10.34
N LEU A 109 -7.16 2.57 9.48
CA LEU A 109 -7.31 2.77 8.04
C LEU A 109 -8.76 3.03 7.65
N PRO A 110 -9.01 3.73 6.52
CA PRO A 110 -10.37 3.88 6.01
C PRO A 110 -11.02 2.52 5.72
N ASP A 111 -12.32 2.42 5.87
CA ASP A 111 -13.09 1.24 5.55
C ASP A 111 -14.07 1.55 4.41
N PRO A 112 -14.09 0.79 3.32
CA PRO A 112 -13.28 -0.41 3.06
C PRO A 112 -11.83 -0.10 2.74
N PHE A 113 -10.95 -1.07 2.96
CA PHE A 113 -9.55 -1.00 2.58
C PHE A 113 -9.22 -2.20 1.69
N LEU A 114 -8.92 -1.95 0.43
CA LEU A 114 -8.59 -2.97 -0.55
C LEU A 114 -7.26 -2.67 -1.21
N VAL A 115 -6.37 -3.65 -1.22
CA VAL A 115 -5.09 -3.56 -1.91
C VAL A 115 -5.14 -4.40 -3.18
N LEU A 116 -4.82 -3.80 -4.31
CA LEU A 116 -4.52 -4.52 -5.52
C LEU A 116 -3.02 -4.46 -5.73
N ALA A 117 -2.34 -5.57 -5.53
CA ALA A 117 -0.90 -5.67 -5.69
C ALA A 117 -0.58 -6.30 -7.04
N THR A 118 0.47 -5.81 -7.68
CA THR A 118 1.01 -6.42 -8.90
C THR A 118 2.41 -6.93 -8.64
N GLN A 119 2.81 -7.93 -9.38
CA GLN A 119 4.09 -8.59 -9.25
C GLN A 119 4.69 -8.80 -10.63
N ASN A 120 5.95 -8.44 -10.81
CA ASN A 120 6.68 -8.76 -12.02
C ASN A 120 7.12 -10.23 -12.02
N PRO A 121 7.29 -10.84 -13.20
CA PRO A 121 7.91 -12.16 -13.30
C PRO A 121 9.27 -12.19 -12.62
N ILE A 122 9.58 -13.31 -11.95
CA ILE A 122 10.75 -13.47 -11.07
C ILE A 122 12.09 -13.39 -11.82
N GLU A 123 12.10 -13.46 -13.14
CA GLU A 123 13.32 -13.43 -13.97
C GLU A 123 13.93 -12.05 -14.17
N SER A 124 13.25 -11.01 -13.69
CA SER A 124 13.77 -9.64 -13.80
C SER A 124 14.75 -9.33 -12.67
N GLU A 125 15.82 -8.61 -12.98
CA GLU A 125 16.79 -8.16 -11.97
C GLU A 125 16.12 -7.25 -10.94
N GLY A 126 16.53 -7.35 -9.67
CA GLY A 126 16.01 -6.53 -8.59
C GLY A 126 14.65 -6.94 -8.08
N VAL A 127 14.23 -8.18 -8.35
CA VAL A 127 12.97 -8.74 -7.87
C VAL A 127 13.24 -9.61 -6.65
N TYR A 128 12.39 -9.46 -5.62
CA TYR A 128 12.46 -10.25 -4.39
C TYR A 128 11.26 -11.18 -4.30
N PRO A 129 11.42 -12.44 -3.81
CA PRO A 129 10.28 -13.30 -3.56
C PRO A 129 9.35 -12.68 -2.52
N LEU A 130 8.04 -12.90 -2.67
CA LEU A 130 7.07 -12.45 -1.68
C LEU A 130 7.12 -13.36 -0.45
N PRO A 131 6.92 -12.80 0.77
CA PRO A 131 6.77 -13.63 1.97
C PRO A 131 5.54 -14.52 1.86
N GLU A 132 5.63 -15.72 2.42
CA GLU A 132 4.48 -16.60 2.55
C GLU A 132 3.56 -16.06 3.67
N ALA A 133 2.38 -15.62 3.30
CA ALA A 133 1.44 -15.09 4.28
C ALA A 133 -0.02 -15.32 3.88
#